data_d789c4cb3c4e155316dff42668e3c54d
#
_entry.id   d789c4cb3c4e155316dff42668e3c54d
#
_cell.length_a   1.000
_cell.length_b   1.000
_cell.length_c   1.000
_cell.angle_alpha   90.00
_cell.angle_beta   90.00
_cell.angle_gamma   90.00
#
_symmetry.space_group_name_H-M   'P 1'
#
loop_
_entity.id
_entity.type
_entity.pdbx_description
1 polymer ?
#
loop_
_entity_poly.entity_id
_entity_poly.type
_entity_poly.pdbx_seq_one_letter_code
_entity_poly.pdbx_strand_id
1 'polypeptide(L)'
;MYAMPPYAYMAVDYPTQIGLFTHHMWIGGFLIVGGAAHAAIAMVRDYDPAKHIDNVLDRVLKARDAIISHLNWVCIWLGAHSFGLYIHNDTMRALGRPQDMFSDSAISIQPIFAQWIQNVHAAAAGSTAPNALAGVSEVFNGSVVAVGGKVAAAPMPLGTADFMVHHIHAFTIHVTVLILLKGVLYARSSRLIPDKANLGFRFSCDGPGRGGTCQVSAWDHVFLGLFWMYNSLSVVIFHFSWKMQSDIWGTVNADGSVAHITNGNFAQSAITINGWLRDYLWAQAVQVINSYGCLLYTSDAADD
;
A
#
# COMPACT_ATOMS: atom_id res chain seq x y z
N MET A 1 16.17 -1.40 -5.05
CA MET A 1 16.61 -0.70 -6.30
C MET A 1 16.55 0.81 -6.13
N TYR A 2 15.41 1.38 -5.70
CA TYR A 2 15.28 2.84 -5.57
C TYR A 2 16.00 3.43 -4.35
N ALA A 3 16.10 2.67 -3.25
CA ALA A 3 16.70 3.15 -2.00
C ALA A 3 18.23 3.05 -1.98
N MET A 4 18.77 2.04 -2.62
CA MET A 4 20.20 1.77 -2.74
C MET A 4 20.51 1.37 -4.19
N PRO A 5 20.39 2.29 -5.15
CA PRO A 5 20.49 1.94 -6.56
C PRO A 5 21.90 1.43 -6.92
N PRO A 6 22.04 0.17 -7.37
CA PRO A 6 23.33 -0.40 -7.71
C PRO A 6 23.78 -0.08 -9.13
N TYR A 7 22.86 0.40 -9.97
CA TYR A 7 23.13 0.72 -11.37
C TYR A 7 22.79 2.17 -11.65
N ALA A 8 23.81 2.96 -11.98
CA ALA A 8 23.70 4.40 -12.10
C ALA A 8 22.63 4.86 -13.10
N TYR A 9 22.64 4.29 -14.30
CA TYR A 9 21.70 4.71 -15.35
C TYR A 9 20.28 4.15 -15.14
N MET A 10 20.13 3.05 -14.45
CA MET A 10 18.81 2.53 -14.04
C MET A 10 18.22 3.38 -12.92
N ALA A 11 19.04 3.89 -12.01
CA ALA A 11 18.60 4.72 -10.89
C ALA A 11 17.87 5.99 -11.36
N VAL A 12 18.29 6.55 -12.48
CA VAL A 12 17.73 7.78 -13.06
C VAL A 12 16.71 7.51 -14.17
N ASP A 13 16.51 6.28 -14.53
CA ASP A 13 15.41 5.86 -15.40
C ASP A 13 14.15 5.66 -14.54
N TYR A 14 13.46 6.76 -14.24
CA TYR A 14 12.33 6.77 -13.33
C TYR A 14 11.15 5.90 -13.79
N PRO A 15 10.79 5.87 -15.08
CA PRO A 15 9.78 4.92 -15.55
C PRO A 15 10.13 3.46 -15.27
N THR A 16 11.39 3.07 -15.45
CA THR A 16 11.86 1.71 -15.13
C THR A 16 11.76 1.42 -13.62
N GLN A 17 12.11 2.37 -12.76
CA GLN A 17 11.95 2.23 -11.31
C GLN A 17 10.50 2.04 -10.91
N ILE A 18 9.58 2.82 -11.45
CA ILE A 18 8.13 2.67 -11.24
C ILE A 18 7.65 1.31 -11.77
N GLY A 19 8.09 0.93 -12.96
CA GLY A 19 7.72 -0.34 -13.57
C GLY A 19 8.16 -1.54 -12.74
N LEU A 20 9.40 -1.54 -12.25
CA LEU A 20 9.92 -2.60 -11.38
C LEU A 20 9.17 -2.68 -10.06
N PHE A 21 8.92 -1.54 -9.42
CA PHE A 21 8.14 -1.51 -8.18
C PHE A 21 6.73 -2.04 -8.40
N THR A 22 6.04 -1.54 -9.40
CA THR A 22 4.66 -1.94 -9.73
C THR A 22 4.56 -3.42 -10.06
N HIS A 23 5.48 -3.94 -10.89
CA HIS A 23 5.54 -5.35 -11.25
C HIS A 23 5.69 -6.24 -10.01
N HIS A 24 6.67 -5.92 -9.16
CA HIS A 24 6.95 -6.73 -7.96
C HIS A 24 5.83 -6.66 -6.93
N MET A 25 5.12 -5.52 -6.82
CA MET A 25 3.92 -5.42 -5.99
C MET A 25 2.83 -6.36 -6.48
N TRP A 26 2.54 -6.39 -7.79
CA TRP A 26 1.52 -7.27 -8.34
C TRP A 26 1.87 -8.74 -8.22
N ILE A 27 3.06 -9.16 -8.63
CA ILE A 27 3.45 -10.57 -8.51
C ILE A 27 3.51 -11.03 -7.05
N GLY A 28 4.00 -10.18 -6.16
CA GLY A 28 4.01 -10.47 -4.72
C GLY A 28 2.60 -10.61 -4.15
N GLY A 29 1.69 -9.72 -4.51
CA GLY A 29 0.29 -9.78 -4.11
C GLY A 29 -0.40 -11.06 -4.58
N PHE A 30 -0.25 -11.43 -5.83
CA PHE A 30 -0.81 -12.69 -6.37
C PHE A 30 -0.20 -13.92 -5.72
N LEU A 31 1.10 -13.92 -5.41
CA LEU A 31 1.74 -15.03 -4.69
C LEU A 31 1.18 -15.20 -3.28
N ILE A 32 0.96 -14.11 -2.56
CA ILE A 32 0.37 -14.14 -1.20
C ILE A 32 -1.07 -14.67 -1.25
N VAL A 33 -1.89 -14.14 -2.15
CA VAL A 33 -3.27 -14.60 -2.33
C VAL A 33 -3.32 -16.05 -2.80
N GLY A 34 -2.44 -16.44 -3.73
CA GLY A 34 -2.28 -17.83 -4.17
C GLY A 34 -1.90 -18.78 -3.06
N GLY A 35 -1.00 -18.36 -2.17
CA GLY A 35 -0.64 -19.10 -0.97
C GLY A 35 -1.83 -19.34 -0.04
N ALA A 36 -2.64 -18.30 0.20
CA ALA A 36 -3.88 -18.41 0.98
C ALA A 36 -4.92 -19.33 0.32
N ALA A 37 -5.07 -19.22 -1.01
CA ALA A 37 -5.95 -20.11 -1.77
C ALA A 37 -5.53 -21.58 -1.63
N HIS A 38 -4.25 -21.87 -1.77
CA HIS A 38 -3.73 -23.24 -1.59
C HIS A 38 -3.84 -23.73 -0.16
N ALA A 39 -3.68 -22.87 0.83
CA ALA A 39 -3.95 -23.22 2.23
C ALA A 39 -5.43 -23.61 2.43
N ALA A 40 -6.35 -22.87 1.87
CA ALA A 40 -7.77 -23.19 1.92
C ALA A 40 -8.11 -24.50 1.17
N ILE A 41 -7.49 -24.72 0.02
CA ILE A 41 -7.64 -25.99 -0.74
C ILE A 41 -7.16 -27.17 0.10
N ALA A 42 -6.00 -27.05 0.73
CA ALA A 42 -5.45 -28.07 1.61
C ALA A 42 -6.34 -28.34 2.82
N MET A 43 -6.93 -27.31 3.40
CA MET A 43 -7.90 -27.44 4.50
C MET A 43 -9.12 -28.25 4.09
N VAL A 44 -9.63 -28.08 2.87
CA VAL A 44 -10.80 -28.80 2.37
C VAL A 44 -10.44 -30.22 1.95
N ARG A 45 -9.35 -30.40 1.23
CA ARG A 45 -9.00 -31.65 0.55
C ARG A 45 -8.11 -32.59 1.34
N ASP A 46 -7.16 -32.04 2.11
CA ASP A 46 -6.05 -32.81 2.68
C ASP A 46 -6.01 -32.77 4.19
N TYR A 47 -6.83 -31.96 4.87
CA TYR A 47 -6.84 -31.88 6.33
C TYR A 47 -7.45 -33.13 6.93
N ASP A 48 -6.66 -33.80 7.79
CA ASP A 48 -7.10 -34.92 8.60
C ASP A 48 -7.03 -34.55 10.09
N PRO A 49 -8.17 -34.41 10.78
CA PRO A 49 -8.21 -34.05 12.19
C PRO A 49 -7.41 -34.99 13.10
N ALA A 50 -7.33 -36.27 12.72
CA ALA A 50 -6.60 -37.28 13.53
C ALA A 50 -5.07 -37.03 13.55
N LYS A 51 -4.52 -36.35 12.55
CA LYS A 51 -3.10 -36.00 12.47
C LYS A 51 -2.75 -34.69 13.17
N HIS A 52 -3.75 -33.95 13.63
CA HIS A 52 -3.60 -32.63 14.24
C HIS A 52 -4.27 -32.58 15.62
N ILE A 53 -3.74 -33.36 16.55
CA ILE A 53 -4.24 -33.40 17.93
C ILE A 53 -3.31 -32.56 18.79
N ASP A 54 -3.87 -31.48 19.33
CA ASP A 54 -3.20 -30.53 20.23
C ASP A 54 -1.91 -29.91 19.66
N ASN A 55 -1.79 -29.85 18.35
CA ASN A 55 -0.73 -29.12 17.68
C ASN A 55 -1.14 -27.67 17.35
N VAL A 56 -0.25 -26.90 16.74
CA VAL A 56 -0.50 -25.48 16.44
C VAL A 56 -1.75 -25.30 15.56
N LEU A 57 -1.91 -26.10 14.52
CA LEU A 57 -3.08 -26.00 13.63
C LEU A 57 -4.39 -26.29 14.35
N ASP A 58 -4.43 -27.32 15.15
CA ASP A 58 -5.61 -27.67 15.96
C ASP A 58 -5.97 -26.54 16.93
N ARG A 59 -4.98 -25.95 17.60
CA ARG A 59 -5.19 -24.83 18.53
C ARG A 59 -5.68 -23.56 17.81
N VAL A 60 -5.13 -23.25 16.63
CA VAL A 60 -5.58 -22.14 15.81
C VAL A 60 -7.04 -22.34 15.37
N LEU A 61 -7.40 -23.53 14.89
CA LEU A 61 -8.76 -23.85 14.50
C LEU A 61 -9.75 -23.77 15.67
N LYS A 62 -9.36 -24.20 16.85
CA LYS A 62 -10.19 -24.09 18.07
C LYS A 62 -10.39 -22.63 18.50
N ALA A 63 -9.45 -21.75 18.24
CA ALA A 63 -9.51 -20.33 18.56
C ALA A 63 -9.95 -19.45 17.37
N ARG A 64 -10.41 -20.03 16.26
CA ARG A 64 -10.69 -19.30 15.02
C ARG A 64 -11.70 -18.16 15.19
N ASP A 65 -12.73 -18.35 16.01
CA ASP A 65 -13.73 -17.31 16.27
C ASP A 65 -13.11 -16.08 16.94
N ALA A 66 -12.23 -16.30 17.92
CA ALA A 66 -11.52 -15.22 18.59
C ALA A 66 -10.52 -14.51 17.64
N ILE A 67 -9.81 -15.27 16.83
CA ILE A 67 -8.85 -14.72 15.84
C ILE A 67 -9.59 -13.81 14.86
N ILE A 68 -10.66 -14.29 14.26
CA ILE A 68 -11.39 -13.53 13.25
C ILE A 68 -12.14 -12.35 13.85
N SER A 69 -12.74 -12.47 15.03
CA SER A 69 -13.42 -11.36 15.68
C SER A 69 -12.47 -10.22 16.06
N HIS A 70 -11.29 -10.55 16.60
CA HIS A 70 -10.28 -9.54 16.92
C HIS A 70 -9.71 -8.87 15.65
N LEU A 71 -9.43 -9.65 14.61
CA LEU A 71 -8.96 -9.10 13.34
C LEU A 71 -10.02 -8.20 12.70
N ASN A 72 -11.29 -8.58 12.77
CA ASN A 72 -12.40 -7.74 12.31
C ASN A 72 -12.44 -6.40 13.05
N TRP A 73 -12.29 -6.40 14.37
CA TRP A 73 -12.21 -5.18 15.16
C TRP A 73 -11.04 -4.29 14.74
N VAL A 74 -9.85 -4.88 14.58
CA VAL A 74 -8.66 -4.13 14.14
C VAL A 74 -8.87 -3.50 12.77
N CYS A 75 -9.52 -4.20 11.84
CA CYS A 75 -9.84 -3.66 10.52
C CYS A 75 -10.77 -2.45 10.62
N ILE A 76 -11.81 -2.51 11.45
CA ILE A 76 -12.75 -1.40 11.66
C ILE A 76 -12.02 -0.23 12.34
N TRP A 77 -11.21 -0.51 13.35
CA TRP A 77 -10.42 0.50 14.05
C TRP A 77 -9.45 1.22 13.09
N LEU A 78 -8.66 0.45 12.34
CA LEU A 78 -7.70 1.00 11.41
C LEU A 78 -8.36 1.80 10.28
N GLY A 79 -9.48 1.34 9.77
CA GLY A 79 -10.23 2.05 8.74
C GLY A 79 -10.69 3.42 9.23
N ALA A 80 -11.29 3.47 10.42
CA ALA A 80 -11.76 4.72 11.03
C ALA A 80 -10.60 5.67 11.36
N HIS A 81 -9.50 5.13 11.93
CA HIS A 81 -8.38 5.92 12.44
C HIS A 81 -7.28 6.20 11.42
N SER A 82 -7.39 5.71 10.20
CA SER A 82 -6.51 6.09 9.09
C SER A 82 -7.27 6.88 8.02
N PHE A 83 -8.32 6.32 7.46
CA PHE A 83 -9.13 7.04 6.46
C PHE A 83 -9.88 8.24 7.06
N GLY A 84 -10.30 8.13 8.31
CA GLY A 84 -10.94 9.23 9.03
C GLY A 84 -10.09 10.50 9.14
N LEU A 85 -8.76 10.37 9.19
CA LEU A 85 -7.85 11.53 9.16
C LEU A 85 -7.94 12.30 7.85
N TYR A 86 -8.05 11.60 6.72
CA TYR A 86 -8.22 12.23 5.42
C TYR A 86 -9.54 12.96 5.30
N ILE A 87 -10.62 12.33 5.73
CA ILE A 87 -11.97 12.94 5.68
C ILE A 87 -12.04 14.12 6.63
N HIS A 88 -11.43 14.02 7.82
CA HIS A 88 -11.29 15.15 8.75
C HIS A 88 -10.58 16.31 8.07
N ASN A 89 -9.46 16.06 7.43
CA ASN A 89 -8.68 17.08 6.75
C ASN A 89 -9.44 17.73 5.59
N ASP A 90 -10.10 16.93 4.76
CA ASP A 90 -10.94 17.47 3.68
C ASP A 90 -12.03 18.39 4.24
N THR A 91 -12.67 17.99 5.32
CA THR A 91 -13.73 18.74 5.98
C THR A 91 -13.20 20.06 6.58
N MET A 92 -12.09 19.99 7.31
CA MET A 92 -11.49 21.18 7.94
C MET A 92 -11.01 22.17 6.88
N ARG A 93 -10.41 21.69 5.82
CA ARG A 93 -9.98 22.53 4.71
C ARG A 93 -11.15 23.21 4.00
N ALA A 94 -12.21 22.48 3.72
CA ALA A 94 -13.43 23.01 3.09
C ALA A 94 -14.12 24.07 3.95
N LEU A 95 -14.04 23.94 5.29
CA LEU A 95 -14.61 24.90 6.23
C LEU A 95 -13.69 26.11 6.50
N GLY A 96 -12.54 26.21 5.84
CA GLY A 96 -11.58 27.28 6.09
C GLY A 96 -10.90 27.18 7.46
N ARG A 97 -10.72 25.97 7.96
CA ARG A 97 -10.09 25.66 9.26
C ARG A 97 -8.81 24.85 9.09
N PRO A 98 -7.79 25.33 8.34
CA PRO A 98 -6.55 24.58 8.11
C PRO A 98 -5.77 24.33 9.39
N GLN A 99 -5.91 25.16 10.42
CA GLN A 99 -5.28 25.01 11.74
C GLN A 99 -5.78 23.77 12.50
N ASP A 100 -6.90 23.20 12.13
CA ASP A 100 -7.48 22.01 12.74
C ASP A 100 -7.23 20.74 11.90
N MET A 101 -6.43 20.84 10.85
CA MET A 101 -6.04 19.69 10.04
C MET A 101 -4.90 18.91 10.69
N PHE A 102 -4.83 17.61 10.40
CA PHE A 102 -3.64 16.79 10.65
C PHE A 102 -2.62 17.06 9.56
N SER A 103 -1.66 17.90 9.86
CA SER A 103 -0.58 18.31 8.95
C SER A 103 0.65 18.71 9.75
N ASP A 104 1.79 18.80 9.09
CA ASP A 104 3.03 19.24 9.75
C ASP A 104 2.96 20.68 10.28
N SER A 105 2.15 21.52 9.63
CA SER A 105 1.97 22.95 10.02
C SER A 105 0.80 23.18 10.99
N ALA A 106 0.04 22.15 11.35
CA ALA A 106 -1.09 22.25 12.27
C ALA A 106 -1.02 21.15 13.33
N ILE A 107 -1.93 20.18 13.35
CA ILE A 107 -1.87 19.03 14.26
C ILE A 107 -0.91 18.01 13.66
N SER A 108 0.33 18.03 14.11
CA SER A 108 1.40 17.18 13.56
C SER A 108 1.36 15.78 14.17
N ILE A 109 1.40 14.76 13.33
CA ILE A 109 1.56 13.36 13.73
C ILE A 109 2.80 12.82 13.02
N GLN A 110 3.94 12.90 13.69
CA GLN A 110 5.21 12.49 13.11
C GLN A 110 5.38 10.97 13.14
N PRO A 111 5.90 10.36 12.06
CA PRO A 111 6.21 8.93 12.00
C PRO A 111 7.52 8.65 12.76
N ILE A 112 7.49 8.78 14.07
CA ILE A 112 8.70 8.80 14.93
C ILE A 112 9.50 7.50 14.87
N PHE A 113 8.85 6.36 14.70
CA PHE A 113 9.55 5.08 14.60
C PHE A 113 10.31 4.96 13.28
N ALA A 114 9.71 5.39 12.18
CA ALA A 114 10.38 5.42 10.88
C ALA A 114 11.55 6.43 10.86
N GLN A 115 11.36 7.60 11.45
CA GLN A 115 12.41 8.60 11.61
C GLN A 115 13.56 8.08 12.47
N TRP A 116 13.26 7.36 13.56
CA TRP A 116 14.28 6.72 14.39
C TRP A 116 15.07 5.66 13.61
N ILE A 117 14.41 4.82 12.82
CA ILE A 117 15.07 3.82 11.97
C ILE A 117 16.00 4.50 10.96
N GLN A 118 15.55 5.58 10.31
CA GLN A 118 16.39 6.36 9.40
C GLN A 118 17.64 6.90 10.11
N ASN A 119 17.48 7.44 11.32
CA ASN A 119 18.58 7.97 12.09
C ASN A 119 19.58 6.88 12.52
N VAL A 120 19.09 5.71 12.93
CA VAL A 120 19.94 4.56 13.29
C VAL A 120 20.70 4.04 12.07
N HIS A 121 20.06 3.95 10.93
CA HIS A 121 20.73 3.54 9.69
C HIS A 121 21.75 4.58 9.24
N ALA A 122 21.45 5.88 9.38
CA ALA A 122 22.39 6.96 9.11
C ALA A 122 23.64 6.86 10.01
N ALA A 123 23.47 6.67 11.30
CA ALA A 123 24.57 6.51 12.24
C ALA A 123 25.41 5.26 11.92
N ALA A 124 24.78 4.14 11.61
CA ALA A 124 25.48 2.91 11.27
C ALA A 124 26.31 3.02 9.99
N ALA A 125 25.80 3.72 8.98
CA ALA A 125 26.50 3.92 7.71
C ALA A 125 27.71 4.82 7.86
N GLY A 126 27.66 5.84 8.71
CA GLY A 126 28.81 6.71 9.02
C GLY A 126 29.97 5.96 9.67
N SER A 127 29.73 4.80 10.25
CA SER A 127 30.76 4.02 10.94
C SER A 127 31.41 2.93 10.07
N THR A 128 30.66 2.13 9.30
CA THR A 128 31.25 0.94 8.63
C THR A 128 30.50 0.40 7.41
N ALA A 129 29.30 0.87 7.10
CA ALA A 129 28.47 0.25 6.07
C ALA A 129 27.85 1.28 5.12
N PRO A 130 28.47 1.52 3.95
CA PRO A 130 28.00 2.53 2.97
C PRO A 130 26.82 2.06 2.12
N ASN A 131 26.01 1.14 2.59
CA ASN A 131 25.09 0.35 1.74
C ASN A 131 23.61 0.46 2.10
N ALA A 132 23.20 1.45 2.86
CA ALA A 132 21.80 1.69 3.17
C ALA A 132 21.39 3.11 2.75
N LEU A 133 20.08 3.40 2.78
CA LEU A 133 19.55 4.78 2.70
C LEU A 133 20.36 5.76 3.54
N ALA A 134 20.83 5.25 4.64
CA ALA A 134 21.74 5.90 5.56
C ALA A 134 23.11 6.17 4.97
N GLY A 135 23.64 5.30 4.14
CA GLY A 135 24.86 5.54 3.39
C GLY A 135 24.77 6.76 2.48
N VAL A 136 23.59 7.04 1.95
CA VAL A 136 23.33 8.29 1.20
C VAL A 136 23.38 9.50 2.13
N SER A 137 22.85 9.40 3.34
CA SER A 137 22.83 10.50 4.31
C SER A 137 24.21 10.79 4.91
N GLU A 138 24.95 9.77 5.32
CA GLU A 138 26.23 9.92 6.05
C GLU A 138 27.44 9.91 5.12
N VAL A 139 27.53 8.96 4.18
CA VAL A 139 28.65 8.90 3.24
C VAL A 139 28.66 10.10 2.32
N PHE A 140 27.52 10.61 1.96
CA PHE A 140 27.36 11.80 1.14
C PHE A 140 26.99 13.06 1.92
N ASN A 141 27.11 13.05 3.26
CA ASN A 141 26.77 14.15 4.16
C ASN A 141 25.34 14.68 3.97
N GLY A 142 24.37 13.80 3.79
CA GLY A 142 23.00 14.19 3.44
C GLY A 142 22.85 14.76 2.04
N SER A 143 23.91 14.65 1.23
CA SER A 143 23.92 15.17 -0.13
C SER A 143 23.10 14.29 -1.07
N VAL A 144 22.61 14.91 -2.12
CA VAL A 144 21.93 14.23 -3.22
C VAL A 144 22.95 13.51 -4.08
N VAL A 145 22.70 12.24 -4.40
CA VAL A 145 23.47 11.48 -5.39
C VAL A 145 22.81 11.67 -6.76
N ALA A 146 23.56 12.18 -7.72
CA ALA A 146 23.05 12.48 -9.05
C ALA A 146 23.84 11.75 -10.14
N VAL A 147 23.15 11.41 -11.23
CA VAL A 147 23.71 10.83 -12.44
C VAL A 147 23.16 11.58 -13.64
N GLY A 148 24.03 12.19 -14.42
CA GLY A 148 23.63 12.97 -15.59
C GLY A 148 22.69 14.15 -15.27
N GLY A 149 22.88 14.78 -14.11
CA GLY A 149 22.05 15.89 -13.66
C GLY A 149 20.68 15.48 -13.10
N LYS A 150 20.40 14.19 -12.96
CA LYS A 150 19.16 13.65 -12.38
C LYS A 150 19.44 13.00 -11.03
N VAL A 151 18.51 13.12 -10.08
CA VAL A 151 18.65 12.52 -8.75
C VAL A 151 18.56 11.01 -8.85
N ALA A 152 19.60 10.32 -8.39
CA ALA A 152 19.63 8.87 -8.28
C ALA A 152 19.18 8.38 -6.90
N ALA A 153 19.64 9.06 -5.85
CA ALA A 153 19.23 8.80 -4.47
C ALA A 153 19.34 10.08 -3.64
N ALA A 154 18.49 10.21 -2.65
CA ALA A 154 18.51 11.34 -1.72
C ALA A 154 17.87 10.92 -0.38
N PRO A 155 18.19 11.63 0.73
CA PRO A 155 17.47 11.43 1.98
C PRO A 155 15.98 11.69 1.81
N MET A 156 15.15 10.74 2.26
CA MET A 156 13.70 10.83 2.14
C MET A 156 13.11 11.52 3.37
N PRO A 157 12.49 12.69 3.23
CA PRO A 157 11.80 13.33 4.35
C PRO A 157 10.51 12.59 4.67
N LEU A 158 10.22 12.38 5.95
CA LEU A 158 8.99 11.74 6.42
C LEU A 158 8.27 12.68 7.39
N GLY A 159 6.98 12.85 7.18
CA GLY A 159 6.13 13.72 8.00
C GLY A 159 4.73 13.15 8.20
N THR A 160 3.77 14.00 8.53
CA THR A 160 2.38 13.61 8.81
C THR A 160 1.72 12.90 7.65
N ALA A 161 1.95 13.35 6.41
CA ALA A 161 1.42 12.68 5.23
C ALA A 161 1.91 11.22 5.10
N ASP A 162 3.17 10.99 5.43
CA ASP A 162 3.78 9.66 5.43
C ASP A 162 3.21 8.78 6.55
N PHE A 163 3.00 9.32 7.74
CA PHE A 163 2.31 8.62 8.82
C PHE A 163 0.91 8.16 8.38
N MET A 164 0.14 9.05 7.78
CA MET A 164 -1.23 8.78 7.38
C MET A 164 -1.31 7.67 6.32
N VAL A 165 -0.50 7.75 5.27
CA VAL A 165 -0.55 6.74 4.18
C VAL A 165 -0.01 5.38 4.61
N HIS A 166 0.98 5.32 5.50
CA HIS A 166 1.43 4.05 6.07
C HIS A 166 0.34 3.36 6.88
N HIS A 167 -0.49 4.12 7.59
CA HIS A 167 -1.63 3.55 8.32
C HIS A 167 -2.77 3.12 7.39
N ILE A 168 -2.94 3.75 6.22
CA ILE A 168 -3.79 3.22 5.16
C ILE A 168 -3.27 1.87 4.66
N HIS A 169 -1.96 1.72 4.50
CA HIS A 169 -1.38 0.41 4.11
C HIS A 169 -1.62 -0.65 5.19
N ALA A 170 -1.46 -0.30 6.45
CA ALA A 170 -1.80 -1.20 7.56
C ALA A 170 -3.27 -1.61 7.52
N PHE A 171 -4.18 -0.66 7.32
CA PHE A 171 -5.61 -0.92 7.18
C PHE A 171 -5.92 -1.88 6.05
N THR A 172 -5.49 -1.59 4.85
CA THR A 172 -5.84 -2.38 3.65
C THR A 172 -5.21 -3.78 3.69
N ILE A 173 -4.02 -3.93 4.25
CA ILE A 173 -3.37 -5.23 4.47
C ILE A 173 -4.16 -6.06 5.49
N HIS A 174 -4.57 -5.49 6.61
CA HIS A 174 -5.34 -6.20 7.63
C HIS A 174 -6.69 -6.68 7.10
N VAL A 175 -7.40 -5.88 6.30
CA VAL A 175 -8.67 -6.29 5.68
C VAL A 175 -8.45 -7.42 4.68
N THR A 176 -7.41 -7.35 3.87
CA THR A 176 -7.07 -8.41 2.91
C THR A 176 -6.79 -9.73 3.66
N VAL A 177 -6.00 -9.67 4.72
CA VAL A 177 -5.71 -10.83 5.58
C VAL A 177 -6.97 -11.36 6.25
N LEU A 178 -7.86 -10.49 6.73
CA LEU A 178 -9.13 -10.89 7.32
C LEU A 178 -9.94 -11.78 6.36
N ILE A 179 -10.09 -11.35 5.13
CA ILE A 179 -10.87 -12.06 4.12
C ILE A 179 -10.22 -13.42 3.80
N LEU A 180 -8.92 -13.42 3.54
CA LEU A 180 -8.18 -14.63 3.17
C LEU A 180 -8.11 -15.63 4.34
N LEU A 181 -7.80 -15.16 5.53
CA LEU A 181 -7.71 -16.00 6.72
C LEU A 181 -9.06 -16.57 7.13
N LYS A 182 -10.13 -15.78 7.03
CA LYS A 182 -11.49 -16.28 7.22
C LYS A 182 -11.80 -17.41 6.25
N GLY A 183 -11.45 -17.27 4.98
CA GLY A 183 -11.60 -18.32 3.98
C GLY A 183 -10.88 -19.62 4.34
N VAL A 184 -9.69 -19.52 4.92
CA VAL A 184 -8.91 -20.68 5.36
C VAL A 184 -9.50 -21.33 6.62
N LEU A 185 -9.76 -20.53 7.66
CA LEU A 185 -10.21 -21.05 8.96
C LEU A 185 -11.65 -21.57 8.94
N TYR A 186 -12.49 -21.05 8.06
CA TYR A 186 -13.87 -21.48 7.88
C TYR A 186 -14.10 -22.25 6.56
N ALA A 187 -13.02 -22.78 5.97
CA ALA A 187 -13.10 -23.56 4.74
C ALA A 187 -13.89 -24.86 4.90
N ARG A 188 -13.76 -25.53 6.05
CA ARG A 188 -14.36 -26.83 6.30
C ARG A 188 -15.75 -26.76 6.92
N SER A 189 -15.99 -25.80 7.79
CA SER A 189 -17.25 -25.66 8.52
C SER A 189 -17.47 -24.23 8.99
N SER A 190 -18.73 -23.88 9.18
CA SER A 190 -19.17 -22.65 9.83
C SER A 190 -20.47 -22.95 10.59
N ARG A 191 -20.96 -21.99 11.38
CA ARG A 191 -22.28 -22.14 12.02
C ARG A 191 -23.40 -22.25 11.00
N LEU A 192 -23.28 -21.52 9.90
CA LEU A 192 -24.27 -21.54 8.80
C LEU A 192 -24.25 -22.86 8.04
N ILE A 193 -23.06 -23.40 7.75
CA ILE A 193 -22.86 -24.66 7.02
C ILE A 193 -21.86 -25.54 7.78
N PRO A 194 -22.35 -26.41 8.70
CA PRO A 194 -21.46 -27.23 9.52
C PRO A 194 -20.65 -28.28 8.75
N ASP A 195 -21.11 -28.70 7.58
CA ASP A 195 -20.52 -29.71 6.70
C ASP A 195 -19.96 -29.12 5.40
N LYS A 196 -19.49 -27.88 5.44
CA LYS A 196 -18.99 -27.15 4.25
C LYS A 196 -17.94 -27.92 3.46
N ALA A 197 -17.05 -28.66 4.14
CA ALA A 197 -16.02 -29.45 3.50
C ALA A 197 -16.59 -30.49 2.49
N ASN A 198 -17.78 -31.01 2.73
CA ASN A 198 -18.44 -31.95 1.84
C ASN A 198 -18.89 -31.31 0.53
N LEU A 199 -19.08 -30.00 0.51
CA LEU A 199 -19.43 -29.24 -0.70
C LEU A 199 -18.20 -28.90 -1.55
N GLY A 200 -17.00 -29.08 -1.04
CA GLY A 200 -15.75 -28.84 -1.71
C GLY A 200 -15.20 -27.42 -1.51
N PHE A 201 -14.08 -27.13 -2.18
CA PHE A 201 -13.42 -25.84 -2.12
C PHE A 201 -14.22 -24.75 -2.83
N ARG A 202 -14.82 -25.10 -3.99
CA ARG A 202 -15.58 -24.18 -4.85
C ARG A 202 -16.98 -24.70 -5.10
N PHE A 203 -17.97 -23.98 -4.60
CA PHE A 203 -19.38 -24.21 -4.89
C PHE A 203 -20.12 -22.88 -4.87
N SER A 204 -21.23 -22.79 -5.62
CA SER A 204 -21.96 -21.53 -5.79
C SER A 204 -22.71 -21.12 -4.52
N CYS A 205 -23.43 -22.08 -3.91
CA CYS A 205 -24.20 -21.88 -2.69
C CYS A 205 -24.65 -23.25 -2.14
N ASP A 206 -25.35 -23.23 -1.02
CA ASP A 206 -26.03 -24.40 -0.41
C ASP A 206 -27.55 -24.17 -0.29
N GLY A 207 -28.10 -23.43 -1.24
CA GLY A 207 -29.52 -23.12 -1.35
C GLY A 207 -29.95 -21.79 -0.70
N PRO A 208 -31.24 -21.42 -0.88
CA PRO A 208 -31.80 -20.16 -0.38
C PRO A 208 -32.17 -20.21 1.09
N GLY A 209 -32.11 -21.36 1.74
CA GLY A 209 -32.37 -21.52 3.16
C GLY A 209 -31.35 -20.80 4.04
N ARG A 210 -31.62 -20.78 5.33
CA ARG A 210 -30.74 -20.16 6.35
C ARG A 210 -30.44 -18.68 6.08
N GLY A 211 -31.36 -17.99 5.42
CA GLY A 211 -31.20 -16.58 5.04
C GLY A 211 -30.41 -16.36 3.76
N GLY A 212 -30.02 -17.41 3.06
CA GLY A 212 -29.18 -17.39 1.87
C GLY A 212 -27.76 -17.86 2.16
N THR A 213 -27.20 -18.60 1.22
CA THR A 213 -25.86 -19.22 1.35
C THR A 213 -24.93 -18.87 0.20
N CYS A 214 -25.16 -17.72 -0.46
CA CYS A 214 -24.30 -17.27 -1.55
C CYS A 214 -22.91 -16.92 -1.06
N GLN A 215 -21.88 -17.27 -1.85
CA GLN A 215 -20.50 -16.87 -1.62
C GLN A 215 -19.96 -17.23 -0.22
N VAL A 216 -20.29 -18.40 0.27
CA VAL A 216 -19.79 -18.91 1.56
C VAL A 216 -18.60 -19.85 1.41
N SER A 217 -18.24 -20.26 0.18
CA SER A 217 -17.10 -21.14 -0.08
C SER A 217 -15.77 -20.44 0.16
N ALA A 218 -14.74 -21.23 0.42
CA ALA A 218 -13.37 -20.69 0.51
C ALA A 218 -12.90 -20.05 -0.80
N TRP A 219 -13.33 -20.58 -1.95
CA TRP A 219 -13.06 -19.98 -3.25
C TRP A 219 -13.60 -18.54 -3.34
N ASP A 220 -14.81 -18.31 -2.85
CA ASP A 220 -15.42 -16.98 -2.87
C ASP A 220 -14.69 -15.99 -1.93
N HIS A 221 -14.09 -16.47 -0.85
CA HIS A 221 -13.22 -15.63 -0.03
C HIS A 221 -11.95 -15.22 -0.78
N VAL A 222 -11.34 -16.10 -1.55
CA VAL A 222 -10.22 -15.75 -2.43
C VAL A 222 -10.64 -14.72 -3.47
N PHE A 223 -11.81 -14.91 -4.09
CA PHE A 223 -12.40 -13.96 -5.03
C PHE A 223 -12.53 -12.56 -4.41
N LEU A 224 -13.10 -12.44 -3.22
CA LEU A 224 -13.23 -11.16 -2.51
C LEU A 224 -11.88 -10.62 -2.04
N GLY A 225 -10.98 -11.49 -1.61
CA GLY A 225 -9.63 -11.11 -1.21
C GLY A 225 -8.81 -10.48 -2.34
N LEU A 226 -9.02 -10.90 -3.58
CA LEU A 226 -8.38 -10.31 -4.75
C LEU A 226 -8.77 -8.84 -4.96
N PHE A 227 -10.01 -8.45 -4.72
CA PHE A 227 -10.43 -7.04 -4.77
C PHE A 227 -9.69 -6.20 -3.74
N TRP A 228 -9.56 -6.71 -2.52
CA TRP A 228 -8.84 -6.00 -1.47
C TRP A 228 -7.33 -5.97 -1.68
N MET A 229 -6.75 -7.02 -2.22
CA MET A 229 -5.36 -7.00 -2.67
C MET A 229 -5.15 -5.92 -3.74
N TYR A 230 -5.99 -5.88 -4.75
CA TYR A 230 -5.96 -4.85 -5.79
C TYR A 230 -6.04 -3.44 -5.19
N ASN A 231 -6.98 -3.20 -4.29
CA ASN A 231 -7.15 -1.93 -3.60
C ASN A 231 -5.90 -1.55 -2.80
N SER A 232 -5.35 -2.48 -2.03
CA SER A 232 -4.14 -2.26 -1.23
C SER A 232 -2.94 -1.91 -2.10
N LEU A 233 -2.68 -2.68 -3.14
CA LEU A 233 -1.54 -2.46 -4.03
C LEU A 233 -1.68 -1.20 -4.87
N SER A 234 -2.88 -0.82 -5.28
CA SER A 234 -3.12 0.43 -6.00
C SER A 234 -2.70 1.63 -5.17
N VAL A 235 -3.06 1.66 -3.89
CA VAL A 235 -2.65 2.75 -2.99
C VAL A 235 -1.13 2.74 -2.77
N VAL A 236 -0.51 1.58 -2.59
CA VAL A 236 0.94 1.45 -2.45
C VAL A 236 1.68 1.98 -3.67
N ILE A 237 1.21 1.65 -4.88
CA ILE A 237 1.80 2.09 -6.14
C ILE A 237 1.66 3.61 -6.30
N PHE A 238 0.49 4.17 -6.00
CA PHE A 238 0.26 5.61 -6.02
C PHE A 238 1.15 6.32 -4.99
N HIS A 239 1.26 5.80 -3.79
CA HIS A 239 2.12 6.33 -2.73
C HIS A 239 3.59 6.37 -3.18
N PHE A 240 4.11 5.25 -3.68
CA PHE A 240 5.48 5.19 -4.19
C PHE A 240 5.72 6.22 -5.30
N SER A 241 4.85 6.24 -6.31
CA SER A 241 4.97 7.13 -7.45
C SER A 241 4.97 8.61 -7.03
N TRP A 242 3.98 9.03 -6.25
CA TRP A 242 3.88 10.43 -5.85
C TRP A 242 4.97 10.84 -4.88
N LYS A 243 5.31 10.00 -3.90
CA LYS A 243 6.39 10.29 -2.95
C LYS A 243 7.73 10.48 -3.65
N MET A 244 8.07 9.58 -4.56
CA MET A 244 9.34 9.66 -5.29
C MET A 244 9.40 10.87 -6.21
N GLN A 245 8.33 11.18 -6.93
CA GLN A 245 8.25 12.34 -7.81
C GLN A 245 8.23 13.68 -7.05
N SER A 246 7.70 13.68 -5.85
CA SER A 246 7.58 14.88 -5.02
C SER A 246 8.86 15.17 -4.24
N ASP A 247 9.45 14.15 -3.63
CA ASP A 247 10.44 14.38 -2.58
C ASP A 247 11.84 13.83 -2.91
N ILE A 248 12.01 13.02 -3.95
CA ILE A 248 13.29 12.42 -4.30
C ILE A 248 13.69 12.76 -5.74
N TRP A 249 12.92 12.33 -6.72
CA TRP A 249 13.27 12.43 -8.13
C TRP A 249 13.15 13.85 -8.68
N GLY A 250 14.12 14.23 -9.49
CA GLY A 250 14.14 15.53 -10.11
C GLY A 250 15.48 15.82 -10.77
N THR A 251 15.67 17.07 -11.14
CA THR A 251 16.91 17.56 -11.72
C THR A 251 17.71 18.35 -10.69
N VAL A 252 19.04 18.22 -10.74
CA VAL A 252 19.95 18.97 -9.89
C VAL A 252 20.32 20.27 -10.60
N ASN A 253 20.03 21.39 -9.96
CA ASN A 253 20.36 22.73 -10.46
C ASN A 253 21.84 23.04 -10.28
N ALA A 254 22.33 24.11 -10.93
CA ALA A 254 23.71 24.54 -10.85
C ALA A 254 24.17 24.92 -9.43
N ASP A 255 23.25 25.34 -8.58
CA ASP A 255 23.49 25.68 -7.18
C ASP A 255 23.46 24.46 -6.23
N GLY A 256 23.26 23.26 -6.78
CA GLY A 256 23.13 22.00 -6.02
C GLY A 256 21.74 21.74 -5.43
N SER A 257 20.78 22.63 -5.61
CA SER A 257 19.40 22.39 -5.22
C SER A 257 18.71 21.42 -6.20
N VAL A 258 17.64 20.78 -5.73
CA VAL A 258 16.85 19.82 -6.54
C VAL A 258 15.51 20.44 -6.94
N ALA A 259 15.23 20.37 -8.25
CA ALA A 259 13.89 20.64 -8.77
C ALA A 259 13.14 19.30 -8.88
N HIS A 260 12.32 18.97 -7.88
CA HIS A 260 11.52 17.74 -7.86
C HIS A 260 10.44 17.78 -8.94
N ILE A 261 10.06 16.60 -9.46
CA ILE A 261 9.10 16.48 -10.58
C ILE A 261 7.77 17.15 -10.24
N THR A 262 7.26 16.98 -9.01
CA THR A 262 5.99 17.58 -8.56
C THR A 262 6.17 18.66 -7.50
N ASN A 263 7.35 19.26 -7.42
CA ASN A 263 7.66 20.42 -6.58
C ASN A 263 7.41 20.23 -5.07
N GLY A 264 7.58 19.02 -4.54
CA GLY A 264 7.46 18.76 -3.12
C GLY A 264 6.05 18.87 -2.56
N ASN A 265 5.02 18.66 -3.39
CA ASN A 265 3.63 18.86 -2.99
C ASN A 265 3.04 17.75 -2.12
N PHE A 266 3.74 16.60 -1.97
CA PHE A 266 3.23 15.45 -1.23
C PHE A 266 2.89 15.80 0.22
N ALA A 267 3.78 16.44 0.94
CA ALA A 267 3.62 16.71 2.37
C ALA A 267 2.37 17.54 2.70
N GLN A 268 1.97 18.46 1.84
CA GLN A 268 0.84 19.35 2.05
C GLN A 268 -0.44 18.89 1.36
N SER A 269 -0.34 18.12 0.30
CA SER A 269 -1.48 17.72 -0.51
C SER A 269 -1.93 16.28 -0.26
N ALA A 270 -1.01 15.37 0.07
CA ALA A 270 -1.32 13.98 0.32
C ALA A 270 -2.02 13.71 1.68
N ILE A 271 -2.40 14.74 2.38
CA ILE A 271 -3.16 14.66 3.65
C ILE A 271 -4.68 14.76 3.46
N THR A 272 -5.14 14.92 2.24
CA THR A 272 -6.57 14.97 1.87
C THR A 272 -6.84 14.06 0.69
N ILE A 273 -8.07 13.55 0.57
CA ILE A 273 -8.49 12.78 -0.61
C ILE A 273 -8.53 13.69 -1.85
N ASN A 274 -8.99 14.94 -1.70
CA ASN A 274 -8.95 15.92 -2.76
C ASN A 274 -7.53 16.17 -3.30
N GLY A 275 -6.53 16.19 -2.44
CA GLY A 275 -5.13 16.32 -2.85
C GLY A 275 -4.67 15.15 -3.72
N TRP A 276 -4.99 13.92 -3.34
CA TRP A 276 -4.69 12.71 -4.13
C TRP A 276 -5.37 12.74 -5.49
N LEU A 277 -6.63 13.14 -5.54
CA LEU A 277 -7.38 13.21 -6.80
C LEU A 277 -6.86 14.31 -7.73
N ARG A 278 -6.66 15.52 -7.20
CA ARG A 278 -6.26 16.69 -7.99
C ARG A 278 -4.77 16.70 -8.31
N ASP A 279 -3.93 16.65 -7.27
CA ASP A 279 -2.50 16.92 -7.39
C ASP A 279 -1.69 15.69 -7.76
N TYR A 280 -2.27 14.50 -7.65
CA TYR A 280 -1.65 13.28 -8.14
C TYR A 280 -2.37 12.75 -9.39
N LEU A 281 -3.58 12.23 -9.28
CA LEU A 281 -4.23 11.52 -10.38
C LEU A 281 -4.52 12.43 -11.57
N TRP A 282 -5.15 13.58 -11.33
CA TRP A 282 -5.44 14.54 -12.40
C TRP A 282 -4.16 15.12 -13.00
N ALA A 283 -3.19 15.50 -12.18
CA ALA A 283 -1.93 16.06 -12.62
C ALA A 283 -1.13 15.07 -13.49
N GLN A 284 -1.08 13.78 -13.12
CA GLN A 284 -0.44 12.74 -13.93
C GLN A 284 -1.16 12.56 -15.27
N ALA A 285 -2.48 12.54 -15.29
CA ALA A 285 -3.28 12.37 -16.50
C ALA A 285 -3.14 13.57 -17.48
N VAL A 286 -3.14 14.78 -16.96
CA VAL A 286 -2.97 16.00 -17.79
C VAL A 286 -1.61 16.01 -18.49
N GLN A 287 -0.55 15.65 -17.80
CA GLN A 287 0.79 15.58 -18.42
C GLN A 287 0.87 14.52 -19.52
N VAL A 288 0.25 13.36 -19.33
CA VAL A 288 0.17 12.32 -20.37
C VAL A 288 -0.61 12.82 -21.58
N ILE A 289 -1.77 13.42 -21.39
CA ILE A 289 -2.59 14.00 -22.47
C ILE A 289 -1.79 15.04 -23.23
N ASN A 290 -1.11 15.97 -22.58
CA ASN A 290 -0.32 17.01 -23.20
C ASN A 290 0.89 16.44 -23.97
N SER A 291 1.56 15.41 -23.43
CA SER A 291 2.73 14.81 -24.08
C SER A 291 2.40 14.06 -25.37
N TYR A 292 1.21 13.48 -25.47
CA TYR A 292 0.74 12.80 -26.68
C TYR A 292 -0.04 13.69 -27.65
N GLY A 293 -0.22 14.96 -27.33
CA GLY A 293 -0.94 15.90 -28.18
C GLY A 293 -2.45 15.64 -28.26
N CYS A 294 -3.02 14.89 -27.34
CA CYS A 294 -4.46 14.57 -27.35
C CYS A 294 -5.36 15.80 -27.32
N LEU A 295 -4.92 16.89 -26.70
CA LEU A 295 -5.69 18.14 -26.66
C LEU A 295 -5.70 18.84 -28.03
N LEU A 296 -4.64 18.72 -28.83
CA LEU A 296 -4.59 19.24 -30.19
C LEU A 296 -5.57 18.50 -31.10
N TYR A 297 -5.66 17.18 -30.93
CA TYR A 297 -6.59 16.36 -31.70
C TYR A 297 -8.07 16.67 -31.39
N THR A 298 -8.39 16.96 -30.16
CA THR A 298 -9.77 17.33 -29.75
C THR A 298 -10.16 18.76 -30.22
N SER A 299 -9.18 19.66 -30.36
CA SER A 299 -9.45 20.99 -30.90
C SER A 299 -9.69 20.96 -32.42
N ASP A 300 -8.96 20.11 -33.13
CA ASP A 300 -9.12 19.96 -34.59
C ASP A 300 -10.44 19.28 -34.97
N ALA A 301 -10.95 18.40 -34.09
CA ALA A 301 -12.23 17.73 -34.30
C ALA A 301 -13.45 18.63 -34.05
N ALA A 302 -13.27 19.81 -33.48
CA ALA A 302 -14.34 20.81 -33.26
C ALA A 302 -14.47 21.81 -34.41
N ASP A 303 -13.50 21.84 -35.34
CA ASP A 303 -13.47 22.75 -36.49
C ASP A 303 -13.91 22.07 -37.81
N ASP A 304 -14.22 20.77 -37.80
CA ASP A 304 -14.83 19.99 -38.87
C ASP A 304 -16.34 19.80 -38.62
#